data_3f8c266018d404f9ff94e88161b8e4e0
#
_entry.id   3f8c266018d404f9ff94e88161b8e4e0
#
_cell.length_a   1.000
_cell.length_b   1.000
_cell.length_c   1.000
_cell.angle_alpha   90.00
_cell.angle_beta   90.00
_cell.angle_gamma   90.00
#
_symmetry.space_group_name_H-M   'P 1'
#
loop_
_entity.id
_entity.type
_entity.pdbx_description
1 polymer ?
#
loop_
_entity_poly.entity_id
_entity_poly.type
_entity_poly.pdbx_seq_one_letter_code
_entity_poly.pdbx_strand_id
1 'polypeptide(L)'
;MVTSGEVLASLSAAFELSDDVEHLRGAAPAETFLVNGGPARVGVIAAVTRPFCGACDRVRLTADGQIRNCLFARSESDLRSALRSGATDAEIADRWRAAVSSKLPGHGINDPAFLQPERPMSAIGG
;
A
#
# COMPACT_ATOMS: atom_id res chain seq x y z
N MET A 1 -13.12 13.94 -8.84
CA MET A 1 -12.19 13.41 -7.81
C MET A 1 -11.10 14.46 -7.63
N VAL A 2 -10.80 14.85 -6.39
CA VAL A 2 -9.71 15.79 -6.10
C VAL A 2 -8.38 15.05 -6.17
N THR A 3 -7.42 15.58 -6.93
CA THR A 3 -6.09 14.99 -7.09
C THR A 3 -5.12 15.47 -6.00
N SER A 4 -4.04 14.73 -5.78
CA SER A 4 -2.98 15.16 -4.84
C SER A 4 -2.34 16.50 -5.26
N GLY A 5 -2.24 16.76 -6.57
CA GLY A 5 -1.73 18.03 -7.07
C GLY A 5 -2.61 19.21 -6.69
N GLU A 6 -3.94 19.06 -6.79
CA GLU A 6 -4.89 20.10 -6.37
C GLU A 6 -4.86 20.33 -4.85
N VAL A 7 -4.72 19.25 -4.05
CA VAL A 7 -4.56 19.36 -2.59
C VAL A 7 -3.28 20.13 -2.25
N LEU A 8 -2.15 19.74 -2.84
CA LEU A 8 -0.87 20.41 -2.61
C LEU A 8 -0.89 21.86 -3.06
N ALA A 9 -1.49 22.17 -4.23
CA ALA A 9 -1.63 23.54 -4.69
C ALA A 9 -2.46 24.39 -3.73
N SER A 10 -3.56 23.85 -3.21
CA SER A 10 -4.40 24.54 -2.23
C SER A 10 -3.67 24.79 -0.91
N LEU A 11 -2.87 23.83 -0.44
CA LEU A 11 -2.06 23.99 0.76
C LEU A 11 -0.95 25.01 0.54
N SER A 12 -0.25 24.96 -0.59
CA SER A 12 0.83 25.88 -0.94
C SER A 12 0.36 27.33 -1.15
N ALA A 13 -0.94 27.53 -1.44
CA ALA A 13 -1.52 28.87 -1.49
C ALA A 13 -1.63 29.56 -0.12
N ALA A 14 -1.70 28.77 0.96
CA ALA A 14 -1.86 29.24 2.33
C ALA A 14 -0.60 29.09 3.19
N PHE A 15 0.27 28.15 2.86
CA PHE A 15 1.46 27.78 3.65
C PHE A 15 2.66 27.57 2.75
N GLU A 16 3.86 27.87 3.24
CA GLU A 16 5.09 27.44 2.61
C GLU A 16 5.27 25.94 2.88
N LEU A 17 5.34 25.14 1.81
CA LEU A 17 5.61 23.70 1.91
C LEU A 17 7.02 23.42 1.40
N SER A 18 7.82 22.72 2.21
CA SER A 18 9.15 22.25 1.85
C SER A 18 9.30 20.76 2.10
N ASP A 19 10.21 20.09 1.39
CA ASP A 19 10.45 18.68 1.55
C ASP A 19 10.95 18.34 2.96
N ASP A 20 10.37 17.30 3.55
CA ASP A 20 10.84 16.77 4.82
C ASP A 20 12.00 15.79 4.58
N VAL A 21 13.21 16.35 4.44
CA VAL A 21 14.42 15.57 4.12
C VAL A 21 14.87 14.64 5.25
N GLU A 22 14.41 14.88 6.48
CA GLU A 22 14.70 14.01 7.62
C GLU A 22 13.81 12.76 7.63
N HIS A 23 12.64 12.84 6.99
CA HIS A 23 11.65 11.76 6.93
C HIS A 23 11.36 11.38 5.50
N LEU A 24 12.37 10.81 4.83
CA LEU A 24 12.21 10.31 3.47
C LEU A 24 11.12 9.24 3.42
N ARG A 25 10.24 9.34 2.42
CA ARG A 25 9.05 8.50 2.28
C ARG A 25 9.34 6.99 2.33
N GLY A 26 10.39 6.51 1.66
CA GLY A 26 10.64 5.07 1.52
C GLY A 26 9.37 4.32 1.07
N ALA A 27 9.00 3.27 1.82
CA ALA A 27 7.78 2.47 1.60
C ALA A 27 6.51 3.07 2.25
N ALA A 28 6.61 4.21 2.95
CA ALA A 28 5.47 4.83 3.62
C ALA A 28 4.41 5.31 2.61
N PRO A 29 3.11 5.23 2.94
CA PRO A 29 2.04 5.67 2.04
C PRO A 29 1.97 7.18 1.91
N ALA A 30 2.35 7.93 2.96
CA ALA A 30 2.32 9.38 2.99
C ALA A 30 3.62 9.97 2.48
N GLU A 31 3.51 10.99 1.64
CA GLU A 31 4.58 11.93 1.33
C GLU A 31 4.44 13.10 2.30
N THR A 32 5.48 13.42 3.05
CA THR A 32 5.47 14.43 4.11
C THR A 32 6.17 15.70 3.68
N PHE A 33 5.60 16.83 4.10
CA PHE A 33 6.12 18.16 3.86
C PHE A 33 6.18 18.93 5.18
N LEU A 34 7.21 19.72 5.36
CA LEU A 34 7.29 20.70 6.44
C LEU A 34 6.42 21.91 6.09
N VAL A 35 5.70 22.42 7.09
CA VAL A 35 4.87 23.61 6.97
C VAL A 35 5.63 24.79 7.53
N ASN A 36 5.84 25.85 6.73
CA ASN A 36 6.55 27.06 7.12
C ASN A 36 7.92 26.78 7.75
N GLY A 37 8.67 25.83 7.19
CA GLY A 37 9.99 25.42 7.68
C GLY A 37 9.98 24.54 8.92
N GLY A 38 8.81 24.06 9.39
CA GLY A 38 8.66 23.21 10.56
C GLY A 38 8.39 23.96 11.88
N PRO A 39 8.17 23.22 13.00
CA PRO A 39 8.20 21.76 13.12
C PRO A 39 6.92 21.06 12.65
N ALA A 40 5.86 21.80 12.26
CA ALA A 40 4.62 21.22 11.78
C ALA A 40 4.83 20.47 10.46
N ARG A 41 4.15 19.33 10.30
CA ARG A 41 4.21 18.51 9.11
C ARG A 41 2.83 18.23 8.57
N VAL A 42 2.72 18.11 7.25
CA VAL A 42 1.52 17.62 6.57
C VAL A 42 1.90 16.39 5.72
N GLY A 43 1.09 15.34 5.81
CA GLY A 43 1.26 14.14 5.01
C GLY A 43 0.14 13.99 3.97
N VAL A 44 0.49 13.72 2.73
CA VAL A 44 -0.46 13.46 1.65
C VAL A 44 -0.35 12.03 1.19
N ILE A 45 -1.47 11.27 1.27
CA ILE A 45 -1.58 9.89 0.79
C ILE A 45 -2.39 9.91 -0.50
N ALA A 46 -1.75 9.59 -1.62
CA ALA A 46 -2.35 9.69 -2.94
C ALA A 46 -2.20 8.36 -3.71
N ALA A 47 -2.82 7.31 -3.18
CA ALA A 47 -2.69 5.96 -3.72
C ALA A 47 -3.15 5.82 -5.18
N VAL A 48 -4.09 6.64 -5.63
CA VAL A 48 -4.67 6.60 -6.98
C VAL A 48 -4.01 7.62 -7.92
N THR A 49 -3.92 8.89 -7.49
CA THR A 49 -3.45 9.97 -8.36
C THR A 49 -1.92 10.14 -8.38
N ARG A 50 -1.24 9.56 -7.38
CA ARG A 50 0.22 9.55 -7.27
C ARG A 50 0.68 8.24 -6.61
N PRO A 51 0.51 7.10 -7.30
CA PRO A 51 0.75 5.78 -6.72
C PRO A 51 2.22 5.60 -6.33
N PHE A 52 2.43 4.91 -5.20
CA PHE A 52 3.74 4.60 -4.63
C PHE A 52 4.04 3.09 -4.63
N CYS A 53 3.42 2.36 -5.56
CA CYS A 53 3.45 0.90 -5.60
C CYS A 53 4.83 0.32 -5.82
N GLY A 54 5.72 1.01 -6.54
CA GLY A 54 7.10 0.55 -6.79
C GLY A 54 7.96 0.44 -5.53
N ALA A 55 7.66 1.22 -4.49
CA ALA A 55 8.35 1.17 -3.20
C ALA A 55 7.51 0.50 -2.10
N CYS A 56 6.34 -0.06 -2.44
CA CYS A 56 5.42 -0.61 -1.45
C CYS A 56 5.85 -2.00 -0.99
N ASP A 57 6.13 -2.14 0.30
CA ASP A 57 6.54 -3.39 0.97
C ASP A 57 5.40 -4.08 1.73
N ARG A 58 4.18 -3.52 1.69
CA ARG A 58 3.06 -3.99 2.51
C ARG A 58 2.50 -5.32 2.02
N VAL A 59 2.29 -6.21 2.97
CA VAL A 59 1.61 -7.50 2.83
C VAL A 59 0.57 -7.59 3.93
N ARG A 60 -0.55 -8.25 3.68
CA ARG A 60 -1.62 -8.47 4.66
C ARG A 60 -1.84 -9.94 4.88
N LEU A 61 -2.02 -10.32 6.13
CA LEU A 61 -2.61 -11.59 6.50
C LEU A 61 -4.08 -11.33 6.84
N THR A 62 -4.97 -12.00 6.15
CA THR A 62 -6.42 -11.86 6.38
C THR A 62 -6.86 -12.68 7.59
N ALA A 63 -8.01 -12.35 8.16
CA ALA A 63 -8.55 -13.07 9.33
C ALA A 63 -8.80 -14.55 9.06
N ASP A 64 -9.05 -14.93 7.82
CA ASP A 64 -9.23 -16.32 7.39
C ASP A 64 -7.93 -16.99 6.91
N GLY A 65 -6.78 -16.35 7.14
CA GLY A 65 -5.45 -16.95 6.93
C GLY A 65 -4.98 -16.98 5.47
N GLN A 66 -5.37 -15.97 4.68
CA GLN A 66 -4.86 -15.76 3.34
C GLN A 66 -3.79 -14.66 3.34
N ILE A 67 -2.74 -14.81 2.54
CA ILE A 67 -1.75 -13.76 2.32
C ILE A 67 -2.18 -12.93 1.11
N ARG A 68 -2.27 -11.62 1.31
CA ARG A 68 -2.60 -10.65 0.28
C ARG A 68 -1.46 -9.65 0.11
N ASN A 69 -0.80 -9.67 -1.03
CA ASN A 69 0.39 -8.85 -1.31
C ASN A 69 0.06 -7.42 -1.77
N CYS A 70 -1.19 -7.16 -2.15
CA CYS A 70 -1.68 -5.84 -2.51
C CYS A 70 -3.15 -5.71 -2.11
N LEU A 71 -3.58 -4.49 -1.75
CA LEU A 71 -4.99 -4.20 -1.46
C LEU A 71 -5.90 -4.50 -2.67
N PHE A 72 -5.38 -4.27 -3.85
CA PHE A 72 -6.07 -4.48 -5.12
C PHE A 72 -5.74 -5.83 -5.78
N ALA A 73 -5.04 -6.75 -5.08
CA ALA A 73 -4.77 -8.07 -5.60
C ALA A 73 -6.06 -8.86 -5.79
N ARG A 74 -6.18 -9.54 -6.92
CA ARG A 74 -7.31 -10.42 -7.24
C ARG A 74 -7.11 -11.84 -6.76
N SER A 75 -5.85 -12.23 -6.52
CA SER A 75 -5.47 -13.53 -5.99
C SER A 75 -4.98 -13.41 -4.55
N GLU A 76 -5.18 -14.45 -3.79
CA GLU A 76 -4.70 -14.61 -2.43
C GLU A 76 -3.90 -15.91 -2.34
N SER A 77 -2.93 -15.97 -1.41
CA SER A 77 -2.12 -17.18 -1.18
C SER A 77 -2.57 -17.84 0.11
N ASP A 78 -3.03 -19.07 0.03
CA ASP A 78 -3.53 -19.81 1.18
C ASP A 78 -2.41 -20.23 2.14
N LEU A 79 -2.42 -19.65 3.33
CA LEU A 79 -1.54 -20.03 4.44
C LEU A 79 -2.24 -20.93 5.45
N ARG A 80 -3.56 -20.74 5.62
CA ARG A 80 -4.35 -21.46 6.63
C ARG A 80 -4.35 -22.96 6.42
N SER A 81 -4.59 -23.43 5.19
CA SER A 81 -4.63 -24.86 4.90
C SER A 81 -3.26 -25.50 5.12
N ALA A 82 -2.18 -24.81 4.76
CA ALA A 82 -0.83 -25.30 5.03
C ALA A 82 -0.57 -25.45 6.53
N LEU A 83 -0.89 -24.44 7.33
CA LEU A 83 -0.76 -24.50 8.80
C LEU A 83 -1.58 -25.62 9.41
N ARG A 84 -2.80 -25.83 8.96
CA ARG A 84 -3.71 -26.86 9.49
C ARG A 84 -3.36 -28.27 9.05
N SER A 85 -2.67 -28.42 7.93
CA SER A 85 -2.15 -29.72 7.47
C SER A 85 -0.81 -30.11 8.09
N GLY A 86 -0.26 -29.27 8.98
CA GLY A 86 1.01 -29.55 9.67
C GLY A 86 2.24 -29.24 8.80
N ALA A 87 2.14 -28.26 7.90
CA ALA A 87 3.28 -27.79 7.15
C ALA A 87 4.41 -27.33 8.07
N THR A 88 5.64 -27.58 7.66
CA THR A 88 6.84 -27.14 8.38
C THR A 88 7.02 -25.62 8.30
N ASP A 89 7.80 -25.05 9.21
CA ASP A 89 8.13 -23.63 9.19
C ASP A 89 8.80 -23.21 7.88
N ALA A 90 9.60 -24.09 7.28
CA ALA A 90 10.22 -23.85 5.98
C ALA A 90 9.18 -23.70 4.86
N GLU A 91 8.20 -24.60 4.80
CA GLU A 91 7.10 -24.53 3.82
C GLU A 91 6.23 -23.30 4.01
N ILE A 92 5.98 -22.90 5.25
CA ILE A 92 5.27 -21.65 5.58
C ILE A 92 6.08 -20.44 5.11
N ALA A 93 7.38 -20.40 5.40
CA ALA A 93 8.26 -19.33 4.96
C ALA A 93 8.34 -19.24 3.43
N ASP A 94 8.35 -20.35 2.72
CA ASP A 94 8.36 -20.37 1.27
C ASP A 94 7.06 -19.83 0.66
N ARG A 95 5.91 -20.10 1.26
CA ARG A 95 4.63 -19.52 0.87
C ARG A 95 4.61 -18.00 1.04
N TRP A 96 5.16 -17.49 2.15
CA TRP A 96 5.35 -16.06 2.36
C TRP A 96 6.23 -15.44 1.28
N ARG A 97 7.40 -16.02 1.03
CA ARG A 97 8.34 -15.53 0.01
C ARG A 97 7.70 -15.51 -1.38
N ALA A 98 6.97 -16.57 -1.74
CA ALA A 98 6.26 -16.66 -3.00
C ALA A 98 5.20 -15.57 -3.14
N ALA A 99 4.39 -15.35 -2.08
CA ALA A 99 3.38 -14.28 -2.07
C ALA A 99 3.99 -12.89 -2.21
N VAL A 100 5.11 -12.62 -1.53
CA VAL A 100 5.84 -11.34 -1.63
C VAL A 100 6.44 -11.17 -3.02
N SER A 101 7.09 -12.20 -3.55
CA SER A 101 7.75 -12.17 -4.86
C SER A 101 6.77 -11.97 -6.03
N SER A 102 5.50 -12.38 -5.85
CA SER A 102 4.45 -12.17 -6.85
C SER A 102 3.85 -10.76 -6.83
N LYS A 103 4.38 -9.85 -6.01
CA LYS A 103 3.91 -8.47 -5.90
C LYS A 103 4.20 -7.69 -7.18
N LEU A 104 3.17 -7.09 -7.76
CA LEU A 104 3.30 -6.27 -8.95
C LEU A 104 3.81 -4.86 -8.60
N PRO A 105 4.52 -4.18 -9.53
CA PRO A 105 5.02 -2.83 -9.32
C PRO A 105 3.93 -1.75 -9.33
N GLY A 106 2.69 -2.13 -9.64
CA GLY A 106 1.53 -1.24 -9.64
C GLY A 106 0.23 -2.01 -9.39
N HIS A 107 -0.79 -1.31 -8.93
CA HIS A 107 -2.12 -1.90 -8.70
C HIS A 107 -3.03 -1.86 -9.94
N GLY A 108 -2.64 -1.10 -10.97
CA GLY A 108 -3.39 -0.99 -12.23
C GLY A 108 -4.75 -0.28 -12.14
N ILE A 109 -5.09 0.39 -11.04
CA ILE A 109 -6.43 0.99 -10.84
C ILE A 109 -6.81 2.02 -11.91
N ASN A 110 -5.81 2.61 -12.57
CA ASN A 110 -6.01 3.57 -13.65
C ASN A 110 -6.03 2.92 -15.04
N ASP A 111 -5.86 1.58 -15.12
CA ASP A 111 -5.97 0.84 -16.36
C ASP A 111 -7.46 0.63 -16.68
N PRO A 112 -7.91 0.89 -17.93
CA PRO A 112 -9.29 0.60 -18.35
C PRO A 112 -9.70 -0.87 -18.19
N ALA A 113 -8.73 -1.80 -18.20
CA ALA A 113 -8.95 -3.22 -17.97
C ALA A 113 -8.92 -3.62 -16.49
N PHE A 114 -8.77 -2.66 -15.56
CA PHE A 114 -8.71 -2.95 -14.14
C PHE A 114 -10.01 -3.60 -13.64
N LEU A 115 -9.87 -4.76 -13.03
CA LEU A 115 -10.96 -5.45 -12.37
C LEU A 115 -10.81 -5.35 -10.87
N GLN A 116 -11.87 -4.94 -10.19
CA GLN A 116 -11.91 -4.88 -8.74
C GLN A 116 -11.66 -6.28 -8.14
N PRO A 117 -10.96 -6.38 -7.01
CA PRO A 117 -10.86 -7.63 -6.28
C PRO A 117 -12.25 -8.09 -5.82
N GLU A 118 -12.49 -9.40 -5.86
CA GLU A 118 -13.77 -10.00 -5.41
C GLU A 118 -14.03 -9.74 -3.92
N ARG A 119 -12.96 -9.69 -3.13
CA ARG A 119 -13.03 -9.40 -1.69
C ARG A 119 -12.52 -7.98 -1.41
N PRO A 120 -13.41 -7.04 -1.06
CA PRO A 120 -13.01 -5.70 -0.66
C PRO A 120 -12.33 -5.71 0.72
N MET A 121 -11.75 -4.59 1.11
CA MET A 121 -11.02 -4.45 2.36
C MET A 121 -11.87 -4.80 3.59
N SER A 122 -13.13 -4.41 3.60
CA SER A 122 -14.09 -4.74 4.66
C SER A 122 -14.37 -6.23 4.82
N ALA A 123 -14.13 -7.03 3.78
CA ALA A 123 -14.33 -8.48 3.80
C ALA A 123 -13.09 -9.28 4.20
N ILE A 124 -11.95 -8.64 4.39
CA ILE A 124 -10.66 -9.29 4.73
C ILE A 124 -10.14 -8.94 6.12
N GLY A 125 -10.95 -8.28 6.95
CA GLY A 125 -10.59 -7.96 8.33
C GLY A 125 -9.79 -6.67 8.49
N GLY A 126 -10.07 -5.65 7.67
CA GLY A 126 -9.46 -4.33 7.74
C GLY A 126 -10.43 -3.25 8.15
#